data_69505ede07e211b6c77e5acf696b8c89
#
_entry.id   69505ede07e211b6c77e5acf696b8c89
#
_cell.length_a   1.000
_cell.length_b   1.000
_cell.length_c   1.000
_cell.angle_alpha   90.00
_cell.angle_beta   90.00
_cell.angle_gamma   90.00
#
_symmetry.space_group_name_H-M   'P 1'
#
loop_
_entity.id
_entity.type
_entity.pdbx_description
1 polymer ?
#
loop_
_entity_poly.entity_id
_entity_poly.type
_entity_poly.pdbx_seq_one_letter_code
_entity_poly.pdbx_strand_id
1 'polypeptide(L)'
;MLAPLSYLSAAALLAAGCSIETTNGAKVADLDYEIVEEAQIPEEVKAVIEEKKAADFKTTYELDGDLYIVRGYGEQETGGYSICIRDLYLTSNAILFDTELVGPRKGEQVSSGPSYPYIVIKTEKHDESTIFE
;
A
#
# COMPACT_ATOMS: atom_id res chain seq x y z
N MET A 1 -24.50 -4.11 0.91
CA MET A 1 -24.37 -3.71 -0.33
C MET A 1 -23.91 -2.37 -0.59
N LEU A 2 -24.14 -1.40 0.22
CA LEU A 2 -23.66 -0.08 -0.05
C LEU A 2 -22.30 0.22 0.48
N ALA A 3 -21.85 -0.56 1.43
CA ALA A 3 -20.55 -0.31 2.02
C ALA A 3 -19.41 -0.30 1.02
N PRO A 4 -19.41 -1.17 0.06
CA PRO A 4 -18.29 -1.17 -0.90
C PRO A 4 -18.15 0.13 -1.63
N LEU A 5 -19.27 0.80 -1.85
CA LEU A 5 -19.22 2.05 -2.54
C LEU A 5 -18.42 3.08 -1.79
N SER A 6 -18.60 3.14 -0.49
CA SER A 6 -17.84 4.07 0.33
C SER A 6 -16.37 3.82 0.26
N TYR A 7 -16.00 2.58 0.32
CA TYR A 7 -14.59 2.25 0.24
C TYR A 7 -13.99 2.66 -1.08
N LEU A 8 -14.72 2.42 -2.13
CA LEU A 8 -14.20 2.78 -3.44
C LEU A 8 -13.97 4.26 -3.55
N SER A 9 -14.86 5.03 -2.98
CA SER A 9 -14.69 6.46 -2.99
C SER A 9 -13.44 6.89 -2.28
N ALA A 10 -13.23 6.34 -1.12
CA ALA A 10 -12.06 6.69 -0.35
C ALA A 10 -10.79 6.30 -1.09
N ALA A 11 -10.80 5.12 -1.67
CA ALA A 11 -9.64 4.68 -2.39
C ALA A 11 -9.35 5.60 -3.55
N ALA A 12 -10.37 6.01 -4.25
CA ALA A 12 -10.18 6.89 -5.39
C ALA A 12 -9.56 8.20 -4.96
N LEU A 13 -9.99 8.74 -3.83
CA LEU A 13 -9.43 9.97 -3.35
C LEU A 13 -7.96 9.83 -3.02
N LEU A 14 -7.61 8.74 -2.37
CA LEU A 14 -6.24 8.54 -1.98
C LEU A 14 -5.33 8.37 -3.18
N ALA A 15 -5.86 7.85 -4.24
CA ALA A 15 -5.07 7.64 -5.43
C ALA A 15 -5.08 8.83 -6.35
N ALA A 16 -5.77 9.89 -5.99
CA ALA A 16 -5.98 10.99 -6.91
C ALA A 16 -4.71 11.65 -7.38
N GLY A 17 -3.66 11.60 -6.59
CA GLY A 17 -2.41 12.21 -6.98
C GLY A 17 -1.58 11.37 -7.90
N CYS A 18 -2.00 10.17 -8.21
CA CYS A 18 -1.22 9.24 -9.01
C CYS A 18 -1.78 9.16 -10.40
N SER A 19 -0.88 8.96 -11.33
CA SER A 19 -1.30 8.69 -12.68
C SER A 19 -1.68 7.22 -12.73
N ILE A 20 -2.93 6.93 -12.95
CA ILE A 20 -3.42 5.59 -12.90
C ILE A 20 -3.45 4.99 -14.28
N GLU A 21 -2.73 3.92 -14.44
CA GLU A 21 -2.77 3.23 -15.69
C GLU A 21 -3.38 1.90 -15.45
N THR A 22 -4.44 1.61 -16.07
CA THR A 22 -5.10 0.38 -15.89
C THR A 22 -4.34 -0.74 -16.49
N THR A 23 -4.02 -1.68 -15.71
CA THR A 23 -3.47 -2.86 -16.29
C THR A 23 -4.61 -3.68 -16.77
N ASN A 24 -4.40 -4.78 -17.25
CA ASN A 24 -5.42 -5.46 -17.90
C ASN A 24 -5.27 -6.90 -17.76
N GLY A 25 -5.70 -7.62 -18.60
CA GLY A 25 -5.47 -8.97 -18.72
C GLY A 25 -6.08 -9.80 -17.63
N ALA A 26 -5.33 -10.12 -16.63
CA ALA A 26 -5.71 -11.13 -15.69
C ALA A 26 -6.68 -10.68 -14.62
N LYS A 27 -7.05 -9.44 -14.60
CA LYS A 27 -7.90 -8.93 -13.54
C LYS A 27 -9.25 -9.59 -13.51
N VAL A 28 -9.60 -10.12 -12.35
CA VAL A 28 -10.90 -10.74 -12.14
C VAL A 28 -11.83 -9.79 -11.41
N ALA A 29 -11.31 -9.08 -10.42
CA ALA A 29 -12.13 -8.18 -9.62
C ALA A 29 -11.26 -7.19 -8.90
N ASP A 30 -11.78 -5.99 -8.66
CA ASP A 30 -11.12 -5.05 -7.79
C ASP A 30 -11.31 -5.49 -6.37
N LEU A 31 -10.35 -5.16 -5.52
CA LEU A 31 -10.44 -5.46 -4.10
C LEU A 31 -10.79 -4.21 -3.33
N ASP A 32 -11.70 -4.34 -2.40
CA ASP A 32 -11.95 -3.29 -1.44
C ASP A 32 -10.82 -3.30 -0.43
N TYR A 33 -10.33 -2.12 -0.08
CA TYR A 33 -9.23 -2.04 0.87
C TYR A 33 -9.27 -0.69 1.56
N GLU A 34 -8.53 -0.59 2.64
CA GLU A 34 -8.33 0.71 3.27
C GLU A 34 -6.86 0.87 3.59
N ILE A 35 -6.39 2.11 3.53
CA ILE A 35 -5.03 2.43 3.94
C ILE A 35 -5.06 2.58 5.45
N VAL A 36 -4.17 1.88 6.13
CA VAL A 36 -4.16 1.84 7.58
C VAL A 36 -3.23 2.92 8.09
N GLU A 37 -3.76 3.83 8.89
CA GLU A 37 -2.95 4.88 9.47
C GLU A 37 -2.05 4.32 10.55
N GLU A 38 -0.94 4.99 10.78
CA GLU A 38 0.08 4.48 11.67
C GLU A 38 -0.50 4.09 13.04
N ALA A 39 -1.38 4.92 13.57
CA ALA A 39 -1.95 4.65 14.87
C ALA A 39 -2.84 3.42 14.91
N GLN A 40 -3.27 2.96 13.74
CA GLN A 40 -4.18 1.82 13.64
C GLN A 40 -3.47 0.55 13.23
N ILE A 41 -2.19 0.58 13.01
CA ILE A 41 -1.46 -0.61 12.59
C ILE A 41 -1.34 -1.56 13.77
N PRO A 42 -1.72 -2.82 13.61
CA PRO A 42 -1.58 -3.79 14.71
C PRO A 42 -0.13 -3.93 15.16
N GLU A 43 0.06 -4.24 16.42
CA GLU A 43 1.39 -4.36 16.98
C GLU A 43 2.24 -5.37 16.23
N GLU A 44 1.63 -6.48 15.84
CA GLU A 44 2.35 -7.51 15.13
C GLU A 44 2.88 -7.01 13.80
N VAL A 45 2.09 -6.22 13.12
CA VAL A 45 2.50 -5.67 11.83
C VAL A 45 3.55 -4.59 12.05
N LYS A 46 3.40 -3.78 13.10
CA LYS A 46 4.39 -2.78 13.42
C LYS A 46 5.75 -3.39 13.68
N ALA A 47 5.78 -4.52 14.37
CA ALA A 47 7.04 -5.16 14.68
C ALA A 47 7.76 -5.59 13.40
N VAL A 48 7.02 -6.08 12.43
CA VAL A 48 7.61 -6.48 11.15
C VAL A 48 8.16 -5.25 10.43
N ILE A 49 7.42 -4.16 10.46
CA ILE A 49 7.84 -2.94 9.79
C ILE A 49 9.12 -2.41 10.41
N GLU A 50 9.19 -2.36 11.75
CA GLU A 50 10.37 -1.86 12.42
C GLU A 50 11.60 -2.69 12.08
N GLU A 51 11.41 -3.97 11.91
CA GLU A 51 12.52 -4.85 11.59
C GLU A 51 13.00 -4.67 10.15
N LYS A 52 12.11 -4.31 9.24
CA LYS A 52 12.42 -4.35 7.83
C LYS A 52 12.55 -3.01 7.15
N LYS A 53 12.13 -1.93 7.79
CA LYS A 53 11.92 -0.66 7.09
C LYS A 53 13.17 0.00 6.54
N ALA A 54 14.35 -0.36 7.03
CA ALA A 54 15.57 0.24 6.55
C ALA A 54 15.91 -0.20 5.14
N ALA A 55 15.35 -1.29 4.69
CA ALA A 55 15.58 -1.80 3.34
C ALA A 55 14.27 -1.85 2.60
N ASP A 56 14.35 -1.90 1.29
CA ASP A 56 13.18 -2.12 0.44
C ASP A 56 12.56 -3.46 0.85
N PHE A 57 11.25 -3.47 1.12
CA PHE A 57 10.63 -4.73 1.54
C PHE A 57 9.17 -4.81 1.13
N LYS A 58 8.68 -6.03 1.08
CA LYS A 58 7.31 -6.37 0.72
C LYS A 58 6.89 -7.53 1.61
N THR A 59 5.73 -7.41 2.24
CA THR A 59 5.30 -8.49 3.10
C THR A 59 3.79 -8.45 3.29
N THR A 60 3.24 -9.56 3.74
CA THR A 60 1.84 -9.65 4.08
C THR A 60 1.72 -10.25 5.47
N TYR A 61 0.58 -10.00 6.10
CA TYR A 61 0.33 -10.51 7.44
C TYR A 61 -1.16 -10.72 7.60
N GLU A 62 -1.55 -11.91 8.03
CA GLU A 62 -2.96 -12.20 8.25
C GLU A 62 -3.27 -12.10 9.72
N LEU A 63 -4.36 -11.42 10.04
CA LEU A 63 -4.74 -11.25 11.43
C LEU A 63 -6.25 -11.04 11.49
N ASP A 64 -6.92 -11.91 12.25
CA ASP A 64 -8.36 -11.78 12.52
C ASP A 64 -9.22 -11.67 11.26
N GLY A 65 -8.88 -12.44 10.25
CA GLY A 65 -9.68 -12.47 9.03
C GLY A 65 -9.34 -11.38 8.04
N ASP A 66 -8.37 -10.55 8.35
CA ASP A 66 -7.92 -9.51 7.45
C ASP A 66 -6.53 -9.81 6.95
N LEU A 67 -6.25 -9.31 5.77
CA LEU A 67 -4.92 -9.41 5.17
C LEU A 67 -4.32 -8.02 5.16
N TYR A 68 -3.15 -7.88 5.78
CA TYR A 68 -2.40 -6.64 5.75
C TYR A 68 -1.30 -6.79 4.73
N ILE A 69 -1.22 -5.87 3.80
CA ILE A 69 -0.18 -5.89 2.77
C ILE A 69 0.67 -4.66 2.99
N VAL A 70 1.96 -4.87 3.11
CA VAL A 70 2.90 -3.80 3.45
C VAL A 70 3.96 -3.67 2.38
N ARG A 71 4.16 -2.46 1.92
CA ARG A 71 5.19 -2.16 0.94
C ARG A 71 6.06 -1.04 1.51
N GLY A 72 7.34 -1.32 1.66
CA GLY A 72 8.29 -0.31 2.10
C GLY A 72 9.35 -0.12 1.05
N TYR A 73 9.88 1.09 0.98
CA TYR A 73 10.85 1.44 -0.06
C TYR A 73 12.25 1.68 0.49
N GLY A 74 12.44 1.37 1.78
CA GLY A 74 13.77 1.51 2.35
C GLY A 74 14.09 2.95 2.70
N GLU A 75 15.31 3.16 3.12
CA GLU A 75 15.74 4.47 3.57
C GLU A 75 15.87 5.44 2.42
N GLN A 76 15.30 6.61 2.57
CA GLN A 76 15.43 7.73 1.64
C GLN A 76 16.23 8.82 2.33
N GLU A 77 16.89 9.67 1.56
CA GLU A 77 17.81 10.66 2.12
C GLU A 77 17.08 11.77 2.86
N THR A 78 15.85 12.06 2.47
CA THR A 78 15.10 13.16 3.07
C THR A 78 13.67 12.73 3.30
N GLY A 79 12.90 13.59 3.97
CA GLY A 79 11.48 13.41 4.03
C GLY A 79 10.82 13.83 2.74
N GLY A 80 9.50 13.88 2.73
CA GLY A 80 8.74 14.33 1.58
C GLY A 80 8.38 13.25 0.58
N TYR A 81 8.73 12.01 0.87
CA TYR A 81 8.36 10.88 -0.01
C TYR A 81 6.99 10.36 0.36
N SER A 82 6.26 9.93 -0.64
CA SER A 82 4.97 9.30 -0.41
C SER A 82 4.84 8.13 -1.36
N ILE A 83 3.84 7.30 -1.10
CA ILE A 83 3.62 6.10 -1.90
C ILE A 83 2.23 6.17 -2.49
N CYS A 84 2.16 6.02 -3.80
CA CYS A 84 0.89 5.98 -4.51
C CYS A 84 0.50 4.54 -4.76
N ILE A 85 -0.75 4.22 -4.52
CA ILE A 85 -1.30 2.93 -4.91
C ILE A 85 -1.79 3.08 -6.34
N ARG A 86 -1.17 2.35 -7.25
CA ARG A 86 -1.57 2.43 -8.65
C ARG A 86 -2.68 1.43 -8.94
N ASP A 87 -2.62 0.28 -8.28
CA ASP A 87 -3.61 -0.74 -8.54
C ASP A 87 -3.62 -1.77 -7.41
N LEU A 88 -4.78 -2.34 -7.18
CA LEU A 88 -4.91 -3.45 -6.26
C LEU A 88 -6.09 -4.26 -6.72
N TYR A 89 -5.84 -5.47 -7.20
CA TYR A 89 -6.94 -6.27 -7.72
C TYR A 89 -6.62 -7.75 -7.63
N LEU A 90 -7.64 -8.54 -7.84
CA LEU A 90 -7.56 -9.98 -7.78
C LEU A 90 -7.47 -10.54 -9.19
N THR A 91 -6.53 -11.44 -9.40
CA THR A 91 -6.48 -12.20 -10.63
C THR A 91 -6.99 -13.60 -10.31
N SER A 92 -6.93 -14.50 -11.27
CA SER A 92 -7.42 -15.85 -11.05
C SER A 92 -6.60 -16.59 -10.01
N ASN A 93 -5.38 -16.18 -9.74
CA ASN A 93 -4.55 -16.92 -8.80
C ASN A 93 -3.66 -16.03 -7.93
N ALA A 94 -3.91 -14.72 -7.92
CA ALA A 94 -3.05 -13.83 -7.15
C ALA A 94 -3.77 -12.54 -6.81
N ILE A 95 -3.24 -11.84 -5.81
CA ILE A 95 -3.60 -10.46 -5.55
C ILE A 95 -2.46 -9.63 -6.12
N LEU A 96 -2.79 -8.67 -6.95
CA LEU A 96 -1.77 -7.80 -7.53
C LEU A 96 -1.80 -6.46 -6.84
N PHE A 97 -0.67 -6.04 -6.30
CA PHE A 97 -0.55 -4.77 -5.59
C PHE A 97 0.56 -3.96 -6.24
N ASP A 98 0.18 -2.87 -6.88
CA ASP A 98 1.09 -2.03 -7.64
C ASP A 98 1.19 -0.68 -6.97
N THR A 99 2.41 -0.27 -6.62
CA THR A 99 2.64 0.99 -5.96
C THR A 99 3.76 1.75 -6.66
N GLU A 100 3.87 3.01 -6.31
CA GLU A 100 4.92 3.85 -6.85
C GLU A 100 5.40 4.79 -5.77
N LEU A 101 6.70 4.91 -5.60
CA LEU A 101 7.29 5.86 -4.68
C LEU A 101 7.39 7.22 -5.36
N VAL A 102 6.89 8.24 -4.70
CA VAL A 102 6.88 9.59 -5.26
C VAL A 102 7.74 10.46 -4.37
N GLY A 103 8.78 11.06 -4.93
CA GLY A 103 9.67 11.91 -4.18
C GLY A 103 9.13 13.32 -4.06
N PRO A 104 9.81 14.16 -3.28
CA PRO A 104 9.38 15.53 -3.10
C PRO A 104 9.51 16.32 -4.40
N ARG A 105 8.69 17.34 -4.51
CA ARG A 105 8.77 18.23 -5.66
C ARG A 105 10.03 19.07 -5.57
N LYS A 106 10.50 19.48 -6.74
CA LYS A 106 11.63 20.36 -6.78
C LYS A 106 11.32 21.64 -6.02
N GLY A 107 12.18 22.00 -5.10
CA GLY A 107 11.99 23.20 -4.30
C GLY A 107 11.09 23.03 -3.10
N GLU A 108 10.51 21.87 -2.92
CA GLU A 108 9.66 21.61 -1.79
C GLU A 108 10.50 21.50 -0.52
N GLN A 109 10.00 22.08 0.57
CA GLN A 109 10.70 21.99 1.82
C GLN A 109 10.43 20.66 2.48
N VAL A 110 11.48 19.93 2.79
CA VAL A 110 11.35 18.62 3.42
C VAL A 110 12.34 18.53 4.55
N SER A 111 12.11 17.60 5.46
CA SER A 111 13.07 17.39 6.54
C SER A 111 14.35 16.83 5.96
N SER A 112 15.47 17.20 6.54
CA SER A 112 16.76 16.86 5.98
C SER A 112 17.29 15.52 6.43
N GLY A 113 16.64 14.85 7.36
CA GLY A 113 17.10 13.56 7.82
C GLY A 113 16.50 12.44 7.00
N PRO A 114 16.94 11.21 7.22
CA PRO A 114 16.42 10.09 6.48
C PRO A 114 14.97 9.79 6.80
N SER A 115 14.28 9.17 5.87
CA SER A 115 12.93 8.70 6.10
C SER A 115 12.81 7.27 5.58
N TYR A 116 11.75 6.61 6.03
CA TYR A 116 11.55 5.19 5.72
C TYR A 116 10.11 5.01 5.27
N PRO A 117 9.79 5.40 4.04
CA PRO A 117 8.40 5.36 3.60
C PRO A 117 7.88 3.94 3.46
N TYR A 118 6.69 3.73 3.96
CA TYR A 118 6.00 2.47 3.81
C TYR A 118 4.51 2.72 3.80
N ILE A 119 3.76 1.78 3.27
CA ILE A 119 2.32 1.86 3.26
C ILE A 119 1.76 0.52 3.72
N VAL A 120 0.70 0.58 4.50
CA VAL A 120 0.00 -0.59 4.98
C VAL A 120 -1.43 -0.51 4.49
N ILE A 121 -1.88 -1.54 3.79
CA ILE A 121 -3.28 -1.61 3.44
C ILE A 121 -3.88 -2.84 4.08
N LYS A 122 -5.18 -2.79 4.28
CA LYS A 122 -5.93 -3.90 4.87
C LYS A 122 -7.05 -4.27 3.92
N THR A 123 -7.17 -5.55 3.63
CA THR A 123 -8.25 -6.05 2.82
C THR A 123 -8.73 -7.35 3.43
N GLU A 124 -9.83 -7.84 2.96
CA GLU A 124 -10.36 -9.10 3.42
C GLU A 124 -9.39 -10.23 3.08
N LYS A 125 -9.30 -11.21 3.94
CA LYS A 125 -8.39 -12.32 3.71
C LYS A 125 -8.74 -13.05 2.42
N HIS A 126 -7.73 -13.38 1.65
CA HIS A 126 -7.85 -14.20 0.45
C HIS A 126 -6.80 -15.27 0.48
N ASP A 127 -7.09 -16.39 -0.15
CA ASP A 127 -6.13 -17.50 -0.19
C ASP A 127 -5.02 -17.27 -1.19
N GLU A 128 -5.22 -16.40 -2.14
CA GLU A 128 -4.23 -16.16 -3.18
C GLU A 128 -3.03 -15.42 -2.62
N SER A 129 -1.88 -15.67 -3.22
CA SER A 129 -0.65 -14.96 -2.85
C SER A 129 -0.66 -13.56 -3.42
N THR A 130 0.10 -12.68 -2.79
CA THR A 130 0.21 -11.30 -3.24
C THR A 130 1.45 -11.15 -4.10
N ILE A 131 1.28 -10.51 -5.24
CA ILE A 131 2.37 -10.15 -6.13
C ILE A 131 2.50 -8.64 -6.09
N PHE A 132 3.70 -8.16 -5.81
CA PHE A 132 3.98 -6.73 -5.72
C PHE A 132 4.62 -6.26 -7.01
N GLU A 133 4.15 -5.12 -7.51
CA GLU A 133 4.74 -4.53 -8.71
C GLU A 133 5.21 -3.12 -8.49
#